data_33970174e49b5dec3a549ad8d8703a34
#
_entry.id   33970174e49b5dec3a549ad8d8703a34
#
_cell.length_a   1.000
_cell.length_b   1.000
_cell.length_c   1.000
_cell.angle_alpha   90.00
_cell.angle_beta   90.00
_cell.angle_gamma   90.00
#
_symmetry.space_group_name_H-M   'P 1'
#
loop_
_entity.id
_entity.type
_entity.pdbx_description
1 polymer ?
#
loop_
_entity_poly.entity_id
_entity_poly.type
_entity_poly.pdbx_seq_one_letter_code
_entity_poly.pdbx_strand_id
1 'polypeptide(L)'
;MPKNPNIKKVLVIGSGPIVIGQAAEFDYAGTQACRSLKEEGIEVVLVNSNPATIMTDKQIADKVYIEPLTTEVLKKIIKKEEPDSILPTLGGQAALNLAMELEENGFLKRNNVRLMGTTSETIKKAEDRLEFKMTMEKIGEPCAASKVVKDVQTGCLLYTSPSPR
;
A
#
# COMPACT_ATOMS: atom_id res chain seq x y z
N MET A 1 4.64 21.39 -7.58
CA MET A 1 6.02 20.98 -7.23
C MET A 1 6.68 20.48 -8.50
N PRO A 2 7.97 20.71 -8.71
CA PRO A 2 8.62 20.19 -9.91
C PRO A 2 8.65 18.66 -9.89
N LYS A 3 8.48 18.05 -11.08
CA LYS A 3 8.58 16.60 -11.30
C LYS A 3 9.95 16.08 -10.79
N ASN A 4 9.94 14.94 -10.13
CA ASN A 4 11.19 14.26 -9.77
C ASN A 4 11.82 13.63 -11.03
N PRO A 5 13.00 14.13 -11.49
CA PRO A 5 13.60 13.67 -12.74
C PRO A 5 14.09 12.21 -12.68
N ASN A 6 14.19 11.64 -11.49
CA ASN A 6 14.66 10.27 -11.28
C ASN A 6 13.53 9.22 -11.39
N ILE A 7 12.29 9.65 -11.61
CA ILE A 7 11.13 8.75 -11.75
C ILE A 7 10.69 8.82 -13.21
N LYS A 8 10.80 7.71 -13.92
CA LYS A 8 10.43 7.56 -15.34
C LYS A 8 9.34 6.52 -15.52
N LYS A 9 9.34 5.46 -14.72
CA LYS A 9 8.39 4.35 -14.81
C LYS A 9 7.92 3.94 -13.42
N VAL A 10 6.60 3.87 -13.23
CA VAL A 10 5.97 3.53 -11.95
C VAL A 10 5.08 2.29 -12.10
N LEU A 11 5.25 1.34 -11.20
CA LEU A 11 4.31 0.23 -11.05
C LEU A 11 3.24 0.59 -10.03
N VAL A 12 1.99 0.67 -10.48
CA VAL A 12 0.82 0.90 -9.63
C VAL A 12 0.17 -0.44 -9.30
N ILE A 13 -0.05 -0.71 -8.03
CA ILE A 13 -0.75 -1.92 -7.57
C ILE A 13 -2.20 -1.57 -7.28
N GLY A 14 -3.12 -2.26 -7.95
CA GLY A 14 -4.55 -2.13 -7.72
C GLY A 14 -5.01 -2.89 -6.47
N SER A 15 -6.29 -2.71 -6.14
CA SER A 15 -6.91 -3.23 -4.92
C SER A 15 -7.30 -4.71 -4.98
N GLY A 16 -7.21 -5.33 -6.17
CA GLY A 16 -7.67 -6.69 -6.34
C GLY A 16 -9.19 -6.82 -6.48
N PRO A 17 -9.75 -7.99 -6.20
CA PRO A 17 -11.19 -8.20 -6.24
C PRO A 17 -11.86 -7.38 -5.13
N ILE A 18 -12.87 -6.61 -5.51
CA ILE A 18 -13.47 -5.59 -4.66
C ILE A 18 -14.74 -6.12 -4.01
N VAL A 19 -14.87 -5.89 -2.71
CA VAL A 19 -16.12 -6.06 -1.99
C VAL A 19 -17.04 -4.89 -2.33
N ILE A 20 -18.30 -5.18 -2.65
CA ILE A 20 -19.33 -4.17 -2.95
C ILE A 20 -19.36 -3.11 -1.84
N GLY A 21 -19.14 -1.84 -2.20
CA GLY A 21 -19.10 -0.70 -1.27
C GLY A 21 -17.71 -0.07 -1.07
N GLN A 22 -16.63 -0.82 -1.21
CA GLN A 22 -15.25 -0.27 -1.17
C GLN A 22 -14.70 0.00 -2.57
N ALA A 23 -15.37 -0.52 -3.58
CA ALA A 23 -14.94 -0.57 -4.96
C ALA A 23 -14.67 0.79 -5.59
N ALA A 24 -15.62 1.69 -5.48
CA ALA A 24 -15.60 2.93 -6.24
C ALA A 24 -14.47 3.86 -5.82
N GLU A 25 -14.11 3.88 -4.55
CA GLU A 25 -13.06 4.73 -4.00
C GLU A 25 -11.68 4.30 -4.51
N PHE A 26 -11.36 3.02 -4.43
CA PHE A 26 -10.06 2.50 -4.87
C PHE A 26 -9.90 2.56 -6.40
N ASP A 27 -10.96 2.24 -7.14
CA ASP A 27 -10.95 2.33 -8.60
C ASP A 27 -10.72 3.76 -9.08
N TYR A 28 -11.44 4.71 -8.48
CA TYR A 28 -11.29 6.12 -8.81
C TYR A 28 -9.91 6.65 -8.45
N ALA A 29 -9.45 6.41 -7.23
CA ALA A 29 -8.15 6.87 -6.75
C ALA A 29 -6.99 6.31 -7.60
N GLY A 30 -7.02 5.01 -7.89
CA GLY A 30 -6.03 4.37 -8.74
C GLY A 30 -6.04 4.88 -10.18
N THR A 31 -7.21 5.09 -10.76
CA THR A 31 -7.34 5.66 -12.10
C THR A 31 -6.80 7.08 -12.17
N GLN A 32 -7.12 7.94 -11.19
CA GLN A 32 -6.63 9.31 -11.13
C GLN A 32 -5.10 9.36 -10.94
N ALA A 33 -4.54 8.48 -10.14
CA ALA A 33 -3.09 8.38 -9.98
C ALA A 33 -2.41 8.00 -11.29
N CYS A 34 -2.92 7.01 -12.01
CA CYS A 34 -2.39 6.64 -13.32
C CYS A 34 -2.43 7.81 -14.30
N ARG A 35 -3.55 8.54 -14.35
CA ARG A 35 -3.69 9.74 -15.21
C ARG A 35 -2.68 10.82 -14.82
N SER A 36 -2.59 11.18 -13.54
CA SER A 36 -1.65 12.19 -13.07
C SER A 36 -0.21 11.84 -13.37
N LEU A 37 0.18 10.57 -13.21
CA LEU A 37 1.51 10.09 -13.57
C LEU A 37 1.78 10.23 -15.08
N LYS A 38 0.80 9.89 -15.91
CA LYS A 38 0.92 10.06 -17.38
C LYS A 38 0.97 11.52 -17.82
N GLU A 39 0.19 12.40 -17.19
CA GLU A 39 0.25 13.85 -17.43
C GLU A 39 1.64 14.43 -17.10
N GLU A 40 2.29 13.89 -16.08
CA GLU A 40 3.68 14.21 -15.76
C GLU A 40 4.71 13.53 -16.71
N GLY A 41 4.26 12.77 -17.70
CA GLY A 41 5.11 12.05 -18.66
C GLY A 41 5.89 10.89 -18.03
N ILE A 42 5.29 10.21 -17.06
CA ILE A 42 5.83 9.00 -16.42
C ILE A 42 5.13 7.79 -17.05
N GLU A 43 5.90 6.77 -17.43
CA GLU A 43 5.36 5.50 -17.92
C GLU A 43 4.68 4.75 -16.76
N VAL A 44 3.44 4.34 -16.96
CA VAL A 44 2.64 3.67 -15.93
C VAL A 44 2.42 2.21 -16.27
N VAL A 45 2.85 1.34 -15.39
CA VAL A 45 2.54 -0.08 -15.40
C VAL A 45 1.52 -0.35 -14.30
N LEU A 46 0.37 -0.90 -14.65
CA LEU A 46 -0.68 -1.23 -13.68
C LEU A 46 -0.78 -2.75 -13.53
N VAL A 47 -0.90 -3.23 -12.31
CA VAL A 47 -1.28 -4.62 -12.01
C VAL A 47 -2.54 -4.63 -11.14
N ASN A 48 -3.54 -5.39 -11.57
CA ASN A 48 -4.77 -5.62 -10.81
C ASN A 48 -5.32 -7.01 -11.13
N SER A 49 -5.86 -7.70 -10.15
CA SER A 49 -6.50 -9.01 -10.38
C SER A 49 -7.96 -8.93 -10.81
N ASN A 50 -8.58 -7.75 -10.73
CA ASN A 50 -9.96 -7.55 -11.17
C ASN A 50 -10.01 -7.08 -12.63
N PRO A 51 -10.55 -7.87 -13.56
CA PRO A 51 -10.69 -7.45 -14.96
C PRO A 51 -11.85 -6.49 -15.20
N ALA A 52 -12.78 -6.35 -14.24
CA ALA A 52 -14.01 -5.57 -14.38
C ALA A 52 -13.93 -4.17 -13.77
N THR A 53 -12.74 -3.60 -13.64
CA THR A 53 -12.51 -2.24 -13.11
C THR A 53 -12.11 -1.28 -14.20
N ILE A 54 -12.46 0.00 -14.04
CA ILE A 54 -12.02 1.08 -14.95
C ILE A 54 -10.49 1.23 -14.96
N MET A 55 -9.79 0.85 -13.88
CA MET A 55 -8.33 0.90 -13.82
C MET A 55 -7.66 0.04 -14.88
N THR A 56 -8.27 -1.09 -15.26
CA THR A 56 -7.71 -2.03 -16.23
C THR A 56 -7.99 -1.66 -17.68
N ASP A 57 -8.63 -0.52 -17.92
CA ASP A 57 -8.78 0.02 -19.28
C ASP A 57 -7.39 0.36 -19.85
N LYS A 58 -7.16 -0.06 -21.10
CA LYS A 58 -5.91 0.13 -21.82
C LYS A 58 -5.52 1.61 -22.03
N GLN A 59 -6.46 2.53 -21.87
CA GLN A 59 -6.21 3.96 -21.97
C GLN A 59 -5.67 4.58 -20.67
N ILE A 60 -5.86 3.89 -19.53
CA ILE A 60 -5.51 4.41 -18.21
C ILE A 60 -4.01 4.26 -17.94
N ALA A 61 -3.43 3.11 -18.25
CA ALA A 61 -2.00 2.86 -18.07
C ALA A 61 -1.34 2.47 -19.39
N ASP A 62 -0.02 2.62 -19.49
CA ASP A 62 0.74 2.25 -20.70
C ASP A 62 0.83 0.73 -20.83
N LYS A 63 0.89 0.04 -19.68
CA LYS A 63 0.81 -1.44 -19.61
C LYS A 63 -0.11 -1.87 -18.50
N VAL A 64 -0.98 -2.83 -18.79
CA VAL A 64 -1.95 -3.38 -17.85
C VAL A 64 -1.72 -4.88 -17.70
N TYR A 65 -1.51 -5.33 -16.47
CA TYR A 65 -1.39 -6.73 -16.09
C TYR A 65 -2.63 -7.14 -15.30
N ILE A 66 -3.42 -8.05 -15.85
CA ILE A 66 -4.56 -8.66 -15.17
C ILE A 66 -4.08 -10.01 -14.64
N GLU A 67 -3.50 -9.97 -13.44
CA GLU A 67 -2.83 -11.10 -12.82
C GLU A 67 -3.15 -11.18 -11.32
N PRO A 68 -3.05 -12.34 -10.71
CA PRO A 68 -3.21 -12.48 -9.26
C PRO A 68 -2.23 -11.58 -8.51
N LEU A 69 -2.73 -10.87 -7.49
CA LEU A 69 -1.90 -10.02 -6.63
C LEU A 69 -1.14 -10.88 -5.62
N THR A 70 -0.03 -11.43 -6.06
CA THR A 70 0.89 -12.24 -5.25
C THR A 70 2.31 -11.70 -5.36
N THR A 71 3.11 -11.93 -4.33
CA THR A 71 4.52 -11.52 -4.30
C THR A 71 5.31 -12.10 -5.49
N GLU A 72 5.01 -13.34 -5.89
CA GLU A 72 5.70 -14.01 -7.00
C GLU A 72 5.39 -13.36 -8.35
N VAL A 73 4.12 -13.02 -8.58
CA VAL A 73 3.69 -12.33 -9.81
C VAL A 73 4.31 -10.94 -9.87
N LEU A 74 4.25 -10.18 -8.76
CA LEU A 74 4.87 -8.86 -8.70
C LEU A 74 6.39 -8.92 -8.96
N LYS A 75 7.09 -9.90 -8.42
CA LYS A 75 8.52 -10.11 -8.70
C LYS A 75 8.80 -10.34 -10.19
N LYS A 76 7.93 -11.09 -10.88
CA LYS A 76 8.06 -11.32 -12.34
C LYS A 76 7.82 -10.03 -13.14
N ILE A 77 6.77 -9.29 -12.78
CA ILE A 77 6.43 -8.02 -13.43
C ILE A 77 7.55 -6.99 -13.21
N ILE A 78 8.03 -6.83 -11.98
CA ILE A 78 9.13 -5.90 -11.67
C ILE A 78 10.40 -6.23 -12.45
N LYS A 79 10.77 -7.52 -12.55
CA LYS A 79 11.94 -7.93 -13.35
C LYS A 79 11.76 -7.70 -14.84
N LYS A 80 10.53 -7.82 -15.37
CA LYS A 80 10.24 -7.65 -16.79
C LYS A 80 10.14 -6.18 -17.18
N GLU A 81 9.51 -5.37 -16.34
CA GLU A 81 9.21 -3.97 -16.64
C GLU A 81 10.27 -3.00 -16.11
N GLU A 82 11.07 -3.40 -15.14
CA GLU A 82 12.13 -2.62 -14.50
C GLU A 82 11.65 -1.20 -14.09
N PRO A 83 10.56 -1.09 -13.27
CA PRO A 83 10.08 0.21 -12.84
C PRO A 83 11.06 0.86 -11.85
N ASP A 84 11.17 2.18 -11.87
CA ASP A 84 11.95 2.95 -10.90
C ASP A 84 11.31 2.96 -9.52
N SER A 85 9.97 2.84 -9.50
CA SER A 85 9.20 2.99 -8.28
C SER A 85 7.92 2.14 -8.30
N ILE A 86 7.42 1.82 -7.11
CA ILE A 86 6.17 1.11 -6.88
C ILE A 86 5.23 1.99 -6.05
N LEU A 87 3.96 2.08 -6.45
CA LEU A 87 2.92 2.84 -5.75
C LEU A 87 1.83 1.90 -5.23
N PRO A 88 1.89 1.46 -3.96
CA PRO A 88 0.93 0.52 -3.39
C PRO A 88 -0.24 1.19 -2.68
N THR A 89 -0.12 2.46 -2.29
CA THR A 89 -1.07 3.15 -1.39
C THR A 89 -2.50 3.22 -1.90
N LEU A 90 -2.70 3.04 -3.20
CA LEU A 90 -4.01 3.12 -3.87
C LEU A 90 -4.69 1.74 -4.03
N GLY A 91 -4.00 0.68 -3.68
CA GLY A 91 -4.52 -0.69 -3.76
C GLY A 91 -5.02 -1.26 -2.42
N GLY A 92 -5.20 -0.41 -1.40
CA GLY A 92 -5.64 -0.82 -0.07
C GLY A 92 -4.64 -1.72 0.65
N GLN A 93 -5.11 -2.40 1.69
CA GLN A 93 -4.28 -3.23 2.56
C GLN A 93 -3.55 -4.36 1.83
N ALA A 94 -4.20 -4.97 0.82
CA ALA A 94 -3.59 -6.05 0.06
C ALA A 94 -2.32 -5.58 -0.67
N ALA A 95 -2.37 -4.41 -1.31
CA ALA A 95 -1.22 -3.85 -2.01
C ALA A 95 -0.12 -3.39 -1.04
N LEU A 96 -0.49 -2.81 0.11
CA LEU A 96 0.47 -2.42 1.15
C LEU A 96 1.20 -3.64 1.72
N ASN A 97 0.49 -4.70 2.05
CA ASN A 97 1.08 -5.94 2.56
C ASN A 97 2.09 -6.55 1.56
N LEU A 98 1.73 -6.58 0.27
CA LEU A 98 2.63 -7.06 -0.78
C LEU A 98 3.88 -6.19 -0.93
N ALA A 99 3.72 -4.87 -0.85
CA ALA A 99 4.85 -3.95 -0.92
C ALA A 99 5.78 -4.10 0.30
N MET A 100 5.22 -4.27 1.50
CA MET A 100 5.97 -4.52 2.72
C MET A 100 6.76 -5.84 2.63
N GLU A 101 6.13 -6.92 2.15
CA GLU A 101 6.79 -8.20 1.95
C GLU A 101 7.96 -8.11 0.96
N LEU A 102 7.78 -7.38 -0.15
CA LEU A 102 8.84 -7.15 -1.14
C LEU A 102 10.00 -6.33 -0.58
N GLU A 103 9.72 -5.36 0.29
CA GLU A 103 10.73 -4.53 0.94
C GLU A 103 11.50 -5.32 2.01
N GLU A 104 10.80 -6.04 2.90
CA GLU A 104 11.40 -6.85 3.96
C GLU A 104 12.29 -7.96 3.41
N ASN A 105 11.90 -8.57 2.31
CA ASN A 105 12.71 -9.54 1.58
C ASN A 105 13.92 -8.90 0.86
N GLY A 106 14.07 -7.58 0.90
CA GLY A 106 15.11 -6.82 0.22
C GLY A 106 15.03 -6.88 -1.31
N PHE A 107 13.89 -7.33 -1.87
CA PHE A 107 13.72 -7.47 -3.31
C PHE A 107 13.69 -6.12 -4.01
N LEU A 108 12.98 -5.13 -3.46
CA LEU A 108 12.90 -3.78 -4.04
C LEU A 108 14.28 -3.14 -4.11
N LYS A 109 15.05 -3.22 -3.02
CA LYS A 109 16.42 -2.67 -2.97
C LYS A 109 17.36 -3.34 -3.98
N ARG A 110 17.27 -4.67 -4.14
CA ARG A 110 18.11 -5.40 -5.12
C ARG A 110 17.81 -5.05 -6.57
N ASN A 111 16.59 -4.60 -6.85
CA ASN A 111 16.18 -4.19 -8.20
C ASN A 111 16.11 -2.66 -8.38
N ASN A 112 16.65 -1.88 -7.43
CA ASN A 112 16.63 -0.41 -7.43
C ASN A 112 15.23 0.21 -7.54
N VAL A 113 14.21 -0.46 -7.03
CA VAL A 113 12.83 0.01 -7.02
C VAL A 113 12.54 0.75 -5.72
N ARG A 114 11.98 1.95 -5.81
CA ARG A 114 11.61 2.76 -4.63
C ARG A 114 10.15 2.58 -4.28
N LEU A 115 9.85 2.56 -2.99
CA LEU A 115 8.49 2.67 -2.49
C LEU A 115 8.04 4.14 -2.55
N MET A 116 6.96 4.42 -3.28
CA MET A 116 6.38 5.76 -3.39
C MET A 116 5.24 5.95 -2.39
N GLY A 117 5.02 7.22 -2.01
CA GLY A 117 3.96 7.63 -1.10
C GLY A 117 4.39 7.57 0.34
N THR A 118 4.61 6.38 0.88
CA THR A 118 4.92 6.19 2.31
C THR A 118 6.07 5.20 2.45
N THR A 119 6.96 5.44 3.41
CA THR A 119 8.07 4.52 3.70
C THR A 119 7.55 3.28 4.44
N SER A 120 8.24 2.15 4.30
CA SER A 120 7.93 0.91 5.01
C SER A 120 7.88 1.09 6.54
N GLU A 121 8.79 1.89 7.08
CA GLU A 121 8.80 2.24 8.51
C GLU A 121 7.54 2.98 8.95
N THR A 122 7.07 3.94 8.13
CA THR A 122 5.84 4.70 8.42
C THR A 122 4.60 3.81 8.32
N ILE A 123 4.54 2.93 7.33
CA ILE A 123 3.44 1.96 7.19
C ILE A 123 3.38 1.07 8.44
N LYS A 124 4.51 0.52 8.88
CA LYS A 124 4.59 -0.32 10.07
C LYS A 124 4.12 0.42 11.33
N LYS A 125 4.58 1.64 11.54
CA LYS A 125 4.13 2.48 12.66
C LYS A 125 2.65 2.80 12.64
N ALA A 126 2.06 2.93 11.45
CA ALA A 126 0.63 3.23 11.30
C ALA A 126 -0.26 1.98 11.50
N GLU A 127 0.20 0.81 11.11
CA GLU A 127 -0.60 -0.41 11.10
C GLU A 127 -0.45 -1.27 12.36
N ASP A 128 0.76 -1.31 12.94
CA ASP A 128 0.98 -2.01 14.19
C ASP A 128 0.43 -1.21 15.37
N ARG A 129 -0.52 -1.79 16.10
CA ARG A 129 -1.21 -1.11 17.21
C ARG A 129 -0.25 -0.69 18.33
N LEU A 130 0.78 -1.48 18.59
CA LEU A 130 1.76 -1.18 19.63
C LEU A 130 2.70 -0.07 19.17
N GLU A 131 3.24 -0.17 17.97
CA GLU A 131 4.10 0.84 17.36
C GLU A 131 3.38 2.18 17.21
N PHE A 132 2.10 2.16 16.81
CA PHE A 132 1.27 3.35 16.74
C PHE A 132 1.13 4.01 18.10
N LYS A 133 0.76 3.23 19.15
CA LYS A 133 0.61 3.75 20.51
C LYS A 133 1.91 4.36 21.03
N MET A 134 3.03 3.66 20.89
CA MET A 134 4.34 4.16 21.29
C MET A 134 4.73 5.45 20.54
N THR A 135 4.35 5.54 19.26
CA THR A 135 4.58 6.75 18.47
C THR A 135 3.75 7.92 18.96
N MET A 136 2.47 7.71 19.29
CA MET A 136 1.60 8.75 19.84
C MET A 136 2.09 9.22 21.22
N GLU A 137 2.44 8.30 22.12
CA GLU A 137 3.02 8.63 23.43
C GLU A 137 4.31 9.46 23.30
N LYS A 138 5.15 9.12 22.33
CA LYS A 138 6.42 9.85 22.08
C LYS A 138 6.21 11.30 21.61
N ILE A 139 5.15 11.58 20.87
CA ILE A 139 4.81 12.94 20.42
C ILE A 139 3.89 13.67 21.40
N GLY A 140 3.53 13.04 22.53
CA GLY A 140 2.71 13.65 23.57
C GLY A 140 1.20 13.65 23.29
N GLU A 141 0.74 12.87 22.31
CA GLU A 141 -0.68 12.75 21.99
C GLU A 141 -1.37 11.70 22.85
N PRO A 142 -2.55 12.00 23.41
CA PRO A 142 -3.27 11.08 24.29
C PRO A 142 -3.83 9.90 23.51
N CYS A 143 -3.57 8.70 24.01
CA CYS A 143 -4.16 7.46 23.50
C CYS A 143 -5.14 6.87 24.52
N ALA A 144 -6.18 6.19 24.01
CA ALA A 144 -7.07 5.41 24.87
C ALA A 144 -6.26 4.36 25.67
N ALA A 145 -6.67 4.16 26.93
CA ALA A 145 -6.05 3.14 27.78
C ALA A 145 -6.17 1.76 27.11
N SER A 146 -5.05 1.18 26.76
CA SER A 146 -5.01 -0.09 26.05
C SER A 146 -3.78 -0.90 26.45
N LYS A 147 -3.88 -2.22 26.40
CA LYS A 147 -2.78 -3.14 26.66
C LYS A 147 -2.81 -4.28 25.65
N VAL A 148 -1.68 -4.60 25.06
CA VAL A 148 -1.53 -5.79 24.24
C VAL A 148 -1.41 -6.99 25.18
N VAL A 149 -2.29 -7.95 25.04
CA VAL A 149 -2.32 -9.18 25.84
C VAL A 149 -2.20 -10.39 24.94
N LYS A 150 -1.54 -11.44 25.42
CA LYS A 150 -1.34 -12.69 24.67
C LYS A 150 -2.25 -13.83 25.17
N ASP A 151 -2.92 -13.63 26.28
CA ASP A 151 -3.79 -14.61 26.92
C ASP A 151 -5.03 -13.95 27.53
N VAL A 152 -6.07 -14.76 27.74
CA VAL A 152 -7.38 -14.30 28.26
C VAL A 152 -7.28 -13.80 29.70
N GLN A 153 -6.43 -14.44 30.54
CA GLN A 153 -6.30 -14.07 31.95
C GLN A 153 -5.72 -12.68 32.09
N THR A 154 -4.66 -12.37 31.33
CA THR A 154 -4.08 -11.01 31.30
C THR A 154 -5.06 -9.99 30.72
N GLY A 155 -5.91 -10.39 29.75
CA GLY A 155 -6.96 -9.56 29.17
C GLY A 155 -8.06 -9.18 30.17
N CYS A 156 -8.45 -10.08 31.04
CA CYS A 156 -9.49 -9.84 32.07
C CYS A 156 -9.14 -8.68 33.01
N LEU A 157 -7.87 -8.39 33.26
CA LEU A 157 -7.46 -7.26 34.09
C LEU A 157 -7.83 -5.89 33.52
N LEU A 158 -8.04 -5.78 32.21
CA LEU A 158 -8.46 -4.53 31.55
C LEU A 158 -9.96 -4.26 31.70
N TYR A 159 -10.79 -5.29 31.88
CA TYR A 159 -12.23 -5.13 32.05
C TYR A 159 -12.63 -4.52 33.42
N THR A 160 -11.71 -4.49 34.37
CA THR A 160 -11.92 -3.86 35.68
C THR A 160 -11.66 -2.36 35.66
N SER A 161 -11.12 -1.82 34.55
CA SER A 161 -10.95 -0.38 34.38
C SER A 161 -12.29 0.29 34.02
N PRO A 162 -12.70 1.35 34.71
CA PRO A 162 -13.94 2.06 34.34
C PRO A 162 -13.83 2.59 32.93
N SER A 163 -14.84 2.30 32.10
CA SER A 163 -14.94 2.86 30.77
C SER A 163 -14.94 4.39 30.85
N PRO A 164 -14.12 5.13 30.12
CA PRO A 164 -14.25 6.56 30.02
C PRO A 164 -15.64 6.91 29.45
N ARG A 165 -16.43 7.65 30.20
CA ARG A 165 -17.70 8.20 29.75
C ARG A 165 -17.46 9.52 29.05
#